data_f46f4539c44bb2d7c1b7685ada6c3d84
#
_entry.id   f46f4539c44bb2d7c1b7685ada6c3d84
#
_cell.length_a   1.000
_cell.length_b   1.000
_cell.length_c   1.000
_cell.angle_alpha   90.00
_cell.angle_beta   90.00
_cell.angle_gamma   90.00
#
_symmetry.space_group_name_H-M   'P 1'
#
loop_
_entity.id
_entity.type
_entity.pdbx_description
1 polymer ?
#
loop_
_entity_poly.entity_id
_entity_poly.type
_entity_poly.pdbx_seq_one_letter_code
_entity_poly.pdbx_strand_id
1 'polypeptide(L)'
;MTSEDILKNCISKMKKAFDVFNQDLSSLRTGRANIHMLDIIKIDVYGQSMAINQLANISIPEPRLLTVQVWDQNIVPLIDAAITKSNLGINPQIDGQLLRIPIPSLNEERRVELKKIMSGLAEKAKISIRNIRREANDSLKKDLKDKKISEDELKNFEKKIQNSTDKQILELEKKLEEKEKEIMTI
;
A
#
# COMPACT_ATOMS: atom_id res chain seq x y z
N MET A 1 -23.11 21.87 -2.00
CA MET A 1 -22.45 20.82 -2.81
C MET A 1 -23.44 20.36 -3.83
N THR A 2 -23.06 20.29 -5.09
CA THR A 2 -23.93 19.71 -6.13
C THR A 2 -23.88 18.18 -6.05
N SER A 3 -24.88 17.49 -6.60
CA SER A 3 -24.89 16.01 -6.63
C SER A 3 -23.70 15.43 -7.41
N GLU A 4 -23.20 16.18 -8.40
CA GLU A 4 -21.96 15.84 -9.08
C GLU A 4 -20.72 15.94 -8.17
N ASP A 5 -20.68 16.93 -7.27
CA ASP A 5 -19.61 17.06 -6.29
C ASP A 5 -19.62 15.90 -5.29
N ILE A 6 -20.82 15.45 -4.88
CA ILE A 6 -20.99 14.29 -4.01
C ILE A 6 -20.42 13.04 -4.71
N LEU A 7 -20.75 12.82 -5.98
CA LEU A 7 -20.22 11.70 -6.77
C LEU A 7 -18.70 11.76 -6.90
N LYS A 8 -18.13 12.90 -7.29
CA LYS A 8 -16.68 13.10 -7.42
C LYS A 8 -15.95 12.87 -6.09
N ASN A 9 -16.50 13.41 -5.00
CA ASN A 9 -15.92 13.24 -3.66
C ASN A 9 -15.98 11.77 -3.22
N CYS A 10 -17.09 11.09 -3.48
CA CYS A 10 -17.25 9.65 -3.21
C CYS A 10 -16.17 8.83 -3.93
N ILE A 11 -15.99 9.03 -5.24
CA ILE A 11 -14.98 8.33 -6.04
C ILE A 11 -13.56 8.64 -5.53
N SER A 12 -13.27 9.90 -5.20
CA SER A 12 -11.98 10.31 -4.64
C SER A 12 -11.69 9.64 -3.30
N LYS A 13 -12.68 9.58 -2.39
CA LYS A 13 -12.55 8.90 -1.10
C LYS A 13 -12.34 7.40 -1.27
N MET A 14 -13.07 6.75 -2.18
CA MET A 14 -12.90 5.32 -2.49
C MET A 14 -11.50 5.03 -3.03
N LYS A 15 -10.99 5.87 -3.92
CA LYS A 15 -9.63 5.74 -4.44
C LYS A 15 -8.60 5.88 -3.33
N LYS A 16 -8.73 6.85 -2.44
CA LYS A 16 -7.84 6.98 -1.27
C LYS A 16 -7.88 5.75 -0.36
N ALA A 17 -9.06 5.16 -0.13
CA ALA A 17 -9.18 3.93 0.64
C ALA A 17 -8.45 2.75 -0.04
N PHE A 18 -8.51 2.67 -1.36
CA PHE A 18 -7.75 1.69 -2.15
C PHE A 18 -6.24 1.94 -2.09
N ASP A 19 -5.81 3.21 -2.19
CA ASP A 19 -4.39 3.57 -2.12
C ASP A 19 -3.78 3.20 -0.75
N VAL A 20 -4.50 3.45 0.35
CA VAL A 20 -4.11 3.02 1.70
C VAL A 20 -3.98 1.49 1.77
N PHE A 21 -4.96 0.75 1.27
CA PHE A 21 -4.90 -0.71 1.20
C PHE A 21 -3.68 -1.19 0.41
N ASN A 22 -3.39 -0.56 -0.73
CA ASN A 22 -2.24 -0.91 -1.56
C ASN A 22 -0.90 -0.63 -0.86
N GLN A 23 -0.81 0.46 -0.10
CA GLN A 23 0.34 0.76 0.75
C GLN A 23 0.51 -0.30 1.86
N ASP A 24 -0.58 -0.65 2.56
CA ASP A 24 -0.57 -1.67 3.61
C ASP A 24 -0.12 -3.03 3.06
N LEU A 25 -0.62 -3.43 1.88
CA LEU A 25 -0.17 -4.65 1.21
C LEU A 25 1.31 -4.60 0.82
N SER A 26 1.79 -3.45 0.36
CA SER A 26 3.18 -3.27 -0.06
C SER A 26 4.15 -3.31 1.11
N SER A 27 3.71 -2.92 2.30
CA SER A 27 4.49 -2.97 3.53
C SER A 27 4.65 -4.40 4.09
N LEU A 28 3.80 -5.34 3.65
CA LEU A 28 3.90 -6.74 4.09
C LEU A 28 5.11 -7.43 3.47
N ARG A 29 5.86 -8.14 4.30
CA ARG A 29 7.01 -8.94 3.88
C ARG A 29 6.53 -10.23 3.22
N THR A 30 6.60 -10.25 1.91
CA THR A 30 6.14 -11.38 1.09
C THR A 30 7.24 -12.36 0.72
N GLY A 31 8.45 -12.24 1.33
CA GLY A 31 9.62 -13.05 0.97
C GLY A 31 10.26 -12.65 -0.35
N ARG A 32 9.74 -11.62 -1.03
CA ARG A 32 10.37 -10.99 -2.21
C ARG A 32 10.99 -9.65 -1.83
N ALA A 33 12.09 -9.34 -2.50
CA ALA A 33 12.69 -8.02 -2.45
C ALA A 33 11.71 -6.97 -3.01
N ASN A 34 11.54 -5.88 -2.27
CA ASN A 34 10.76 -4.72 -2.71
C ASN A 34 11.54 -3.45 -2.32
N ILE A 35 11.74 -2.56 -3.26
CA ILE A 35 12.43 -1.28 -3.03
C ILE A 35 11.77 -0.50 -1.89
N HIS A 36 10.44 -0.51 -1.84
CA HIS A 36 9.67 0.21 -0.81
C HIS A 36 9.84 -0.33 0.63
N MET A 37 10.48 -1.49 0.81
CA MET A 37 10.78 -2.00 2.15
C MET A 37 11.76 -1.08 2.91
N LEU A 38 12.60 -0.36 2.20
CA LEU A 38 13.59 0.54 2.76
C LEU A 38 13.10 1.99 2.92
N ASP A 39 11.96 2.36 2.32
CA ASP A 39 11.40 3.72 2.40
C ASP A 39 11.03 4.14 3.84
N ILE A 40 10.77 3.16 4.71
CA ILE A 40 10.41 3.39 6.12
C ILE A 40 11.65 3.76 6.95
N ILE A 41 12.85 3.41 6.48
CA ILE A 41 14.10 3.61 7.21
C ILE A 41 14.61 5.02 6.93
N LYS A 42 14.69 5.80 7.99
CA LYS A 42 15.31 7.13 7.99
C LYS A 42 16.66 7.07 8.68
N ILE A 43 17.62 7.75 8.12
CA ILE A 43 19.01 7.78 8.61
C ILE A 43 19.38 9.23 8.87
N ASP A 44 19.97 9.48 10.02
CA ASP A 44 20.49 10.80 10.35
C ASP A 44 21.89 10.94 9.78
N VAL A 45 21.98 11.68 8.68
CA VAL A 45 23.23 11.97 7.97
C VAL A 45 23.40 13.48 7.86
N TYR A 46 24.59 13.98 8.23
CA TYR A 46 24.93 15.40 8.21
C TYR A 46 23.95 16.30 9.01
N GLY A 47 23.36 15.75 10.09
CA GLY A 47 22.40 16.48 10.94
C GLY A 47 21.00 16.58 10.37
N GLN A 48 20.69 15.84 9.31
CA GLN A 48 19.36 15.77 8.71
C GLN A 48 18.89 14.31 8.60
N SER A 49 17.60 14.09 8.85
CA SER A 49 16.98 12.78 8.68
C SER A 49 16.61 12.57 7.22
N MET A 50 17.30 11.65 6.54
CA MET A 50 17.14 11.38 5.11
C MET A 50 16.70 9.93 4.89
N ALA A 51 15.90 9.69 3.87
CA ALA A 51 15.52 8.33 3.45
C ALA A 51 16.67 7.67 2.65
N ILE A 52 16.77 6.35 2.70
CA ILE A 52 17.85 5.60 2.01
C ILE A 52 17.87 5.88 0.50
N ASN A 53 16.72 6.04 -0.13
CA ASN A 53 16.59 6.34 -1.55
C ASN A 53 17.20 7.69 -1.97
N GLN A 54 17.46 8.58 -1.01
CA GLN A 54 18.14 9.86 -1.22
C GLN A 54 19.67 9.77 -1.04
N LEU A 55 20.19 8.65 -0.56
CA LEU A 55 21.60 8.43 -0.22
C LEU A 55 22.22 7.33 -1.08
N ALA A 56 21.40 6.52 -1.72
CA ALA A 56 21.83 5.33 -2.46
C ALA A 56 20.88 5.00 -3.59
N ASN A 57 21.39 4.26 -4.59
CA ASN A 57 20.58 3.64 -5.62
C ASN A 57 20.20 2.23 -5.18
N ILE A 58 18.88 1.94 -5.16
CA ILE A 58 18.34 0.65 -4.73
C ILE A 58 17.92 -0.13 -5.96
N SER A 59 18.37 -1.38 -6.06
CA SER A 59 18.01 -2.28 -7.16
C SER A 59 17.73 -3.71 -6.66
N ILE A 60 17.02 -4.48 -7.48
CA ILE A 60 16.62 -5.87 -7.20
C ILE A 60 17.18 -6.73 -8.34
N PRO A 61 18.44 -7.19 -8.25
CA PRO A 61 19.03 -8.05 -9.27
C PRO A 61 18.38 -9.45 -9.29
N GLU A 62 17.88 -9.91 -8.14
CA GLU A 62 17.22 -11.20 -7.98
C GLU A 62 15.95 -11.06 -7.11
N PRO A 63 14.96 -11.95 -7.27
CA PRO A 63 13.67 -11.87 -6.55
C PRO A 63 13.81 -11.82 -5.01
N ARG A 64 14.95 -12.29 -4.48
CA ARG A 64 15.22 -12.39 -3.04
C ARG A 64 16.51 -11.67 -2.63
N LEU A 65 17.07 -10.85 -3.49
CA LEU A 65 18.24 -10.06 -3.22
C LEU A 65 17.96 -8.58 -3.52
N LEU A 66 18.12 -7.75 -2.51
CA LEU A 66 18.05 -6.31 -2.65
C LEU A 66 19.46 -5.77 -2.54
N THR A 67 19.82 -4.87 -3.44
CA THR A 67 21.14 -4.22 -3.43
C THR A 67 20.99 -2.72 -3.27
N VAL A 68 21.81 -2.15 -2.42
CA VAL A 68 21.87 -0.72 -2.13
C VAL A 68 23.26 -0.21 -2.46
N GLN A 69 23.37 0.50 -3.58
CA GLN A 69 24.62 1.14 -4.01
C GLN A 69 24.69 2.52 -3.40
N VAL A 70 25.49 2.67 -2.38
CA VAL A 70 25.66 3.93 -1.64
C VAL A 70 26.60 4.88 -2.38
N TRP A 71 26.24 6.15 -2.45
CA TRP A 71 27.05 7.16 -3.17
C TRP A 71 28.29 7.59 -2.39
N ASP A 72 28.21 7.63 -1.06
CA ASP A 72 29.31 8.00 -0.17
C ASP A 72 29.71 6.82 0.72
N GLN A 73 30.95 6.38 0.59
CA GLN A 73 31.50 5.26 1.35
C GLN A 73 31.46 5.51 2.87
N ASN A 74 31.55 6.75 3.32
CA ASN A 74 31.55 7.10 4.74
C ASN A 74 30.21 6.84 5.44
N ILE A 75 29.10 6.84 4.69
CA ILE A 75 27.75 6.61 5.24
C ILE A 75 27.32 5.14 5.17
N VAL A 76 28.09 4.25 4.52
CA VAL A 76 27.78 2.82 4.43
C VAL A 76 27.55 2.19 5.81
N PRO A 77 28.41 2.41 6.84
CA PRO A 77 28.19 1.85 8.17
C PRO A 77 26.92 2.36 8.86
N LEU A 78 26.51 3.62 8.56
CA LEU A 78 25.30 4.21 9.12
C LEU A 78 24.05 3.57 8.50
N ILE A 79 24.08 3.31 7.19
CA ILE A 79 23.00 2.64 6.47
C ILE A 79 22.88 1.19 6.97
N ASP A 80 23.99 0.48 7.09
CA ASP A 80 24.04 -0.89 7.62
C ASP A 80 23.43 -0.98 9.03
N ALA A 81 23.88 -0.10 9.94
CA ALA A 81 23.36 -0.04 11.30
C ALA A 81 21.86 0.29 11.35
N ALA A 82 21.38 1.18 10.48
CA ALA A 82 19.97 1.56 10.41
C ALA A 82 19.11 0.40 9.89
N ILE A 83 19.56 -0.33 8.88
CA ILE A 83 18.87 -1.52 8.35
C ILE A 83 18.84 -2.63 9.39
N THR A 84 19.97 -2.90 10.07
CA THR A 84 20.06 -3.95 11.10
C THR A 84 19.19 -3.63 12.32
N LYS A 85 19.10 -2.37 12.74
CA LYS A 85 18.23 -1.92 13.83
C LYS A 85 16.76 -1.88 13.46
N SER A 86 16.45 -1.86 12.16
CA SER A 86 15.07 -1.90 11.72
C SER A 86 14.44 -3.25 12.06
N ASN A 87 13.13 -3.23 12.41
CA ASN A 87 12.36 -4.46 12.67
C ASN A 87 12.16 -5.32 11.39
N LEU A 88 12.98 -5.07 10.36
CA LEU A 88 12.91 -5.80 9.10
C LEU A 88 13.50 -7.21 9.17
N GLY A 89 14.31 -7.54 10.20
CA GLY A 89 14.91 -8.87 10.37
C GLY A 89 15.76 -9.30 9.17
N ILE A 90 16.38 -8.33 8.51
CA ILE A 90 17.30 -8.51 7.38
C ILE A 90 18.68 -8.09 7.78
N ASN A 91 19.68 -8.86 7.36
CA ASN A 91 21.08 -8.58 7.66
C ASN A 91 21.80 -8.20 6.36
N PRO A 92 22.19 -6.93 6.19
CA PRO A 92 22.96 -6.52 5.03
C PRO A 92 24.37 -7.09 5.07
N GLN A 93 24.92 -7.35 3.90
CA GLN A 93 26.33 -7.72 3.71
C GLN A 93 27.02 -6.58 2.99
N ILE A 94 28.07 -6.04 3.58
CA ILE A 94 28.84 -4.91 3.03
C ILE A 94 29.86 -5.44 2.01
N ASP A 95 29.81 -4.94 0.78
CA ASP A 95 30.75 -5.19 -0.29
C ASP A 95 31.24 -3.84 -0.86
N GLY A 96 32.17 -3.21 -0.16
CA GLY A 96 32.62 -1.85 -0.47
C GLY A 96 31.54 -0.80 -0.29
N GLN A 97 31.07 -0.21 -1.38
CA GLN A 97 29.93 0.75 -1.42
C GLN A 97 28.59 0.07 -1.70
N LEU A 98 28.59 -1.25 -1.92
CA LEU A 98 27.40 -2.03 -2.20
C LEU A 98 26.98 -2.79 -0.95
N LEU A 99 25.74 -2.61 -0.51
CA LEU A 99 25.10 -3.41 0.50
C LEU A 99 24.23 -4.46 -0.17
N ARG A 100 24.52 -5.74 0.08
CA ARG A 100 23.70 -6.87 -0.37
C ARG A 100 22.79 -7.31 0.74
N ILE A 101 21.50 -7.31 0.51
CA ILE A 101 20.47 -7.63 1.50
C ILE A 101 19.72 -8.86 1.04
N PRO A 102 20.13 -10.08 1.49
CA PRO A 102 19.38 -11.28 1.20
C PRO A 102 18.07 -11.29 1.99
N ILE A 103 16.97 -11.60 1.32
CA ILE A 103 15.66 -11.72 1.95
C ILE A 103 15.39 -13.18 2.22
N PRO A 104 15.20 -13.57 3.51
CA PRO A 104 14.95 -14.96 3.86
C PRO A 104 13.65 -15.46 3.28
N SER A 105 13.58 -16.77 2.93
CA SER A 105 12.33 -17.41 2.49
C SER A 105 11.31 -17.43 3.63
N LEU A 106 10.04 -17.35 3.25
CA LEU A 106 8.95 -17.57 4.18
C LEU A 106 8.80 -19.08 4.44
N ASN A 107 8.64 -19.48 5.70
CA ASN A 107 8.15 -20.81 6.04
C ASN A 107 6.63 -20.89 5.84
N GLU A 108 6.08 -22.09 5.82
CA GLU A 108 4.63 -22.30 5.55
C GLU A 108 3.75 -21.61 6.60
N GLU A 109 4.14 -21.67 7.87
CA GLU A 109 3.39 -21.01 8.96
C GLU A 109 3.28 -19.50 8.73
N ARG A 110 4.38 -18.86 8.32
CA ARG A 110 4.39 -17.43 8.04
C ARG A 110 3.58 -17.06 6.81
N ARG A 111 3.52 -17.93 5.80
CA ARG A 111 2.66 -17.75 4.62
C ARG A 111 1.18 -17.75 5.02
N VAL A 112 0.77 -18.69 5.87
CA VAL A 112 -0.62 -18.78 6.37
C VAL A 112 -0.97 -17.54 7.20
N GLU A 113 -0.06 -17.09 8.07
CA GLU A 113 -0.25 -15.88 8.87
C GLU A 113 -0.40 -14.63 7.98
N LEU A 114 0.47 -14.46 6.99
CA LEU A 114 0.39 -13.35 6.04
C LEU A 114 -0.92 -13.36 5.26
N LYS A 115 -1.40 -14.53 4.85
CA LYS A 115 -2.69 -14.67 4.17
C LYS A 115 -3.85 -14.17 5.05
N LYS A 116 -3.84 -14.49 6.35
CA LYS A 116 -4.84 -13.98 7.31
C LYS A 116 -4.76 -12.46 7.46
N ILE A 117 -3.54 -11.91 7.57
CA ILE A 117 -3.34 -10.47 7.67
C ILE A 117 -3.86 -9.77 6.42
N MET A 118 -3.52 -10.26 5.22
CA MET A 118 -3.97 -9.68 3.96
C MET A 118 -5.49 -9.72 3.81
N SER A 119 -6.13 -10.84 4.17
CA SER A 119 -7.60 -10.95 4.16
C SER A 119 -8.23 -9.95 5.14
N GLY A 120 -7.62 -9.73 6.30
CA GLY A 120 -8.07 -8.73 7.28
C GLY A 120 -7.95 -7.30 6.76
N LEU A 121 -6.86 -6.96 6.07
CA LEU A 121 -6.67 -5.65 5.43
C LEU A 121 -7.69 -5.44 4.31
N ALA A 122 -7.92 -6.46 3.48
CA ALA A 122 -8.91 -6.40 2.41
C ALA A 122 -10.33 -6.16 2.95
N GLU A 123 -10.71 -6.83 4.03
CA GLU A 123 -12.03 -6.65 4.64
C GLU A 123 -12.18 -5.24 5.24
N LYS A 124 -11.16 -4.71 5.91
CA LYS A 124 -11.16 -3.31 6.39
C LYS A 124 -11.36 -2.32 5.24
N ALA A 125 -10.66 -2.52 4.13
CA ALA A 125 -10.81 -1.67 2.96
C ALA A 125 -12.20 -1.77 2.32
N LYS A 126 -12.77 -2.98 2.21
CA LYS A 126 -14.15 -3.20 1.74
C LYS A 126 -15.17 -2.51 2.63
N ILE A 127 -15.02 -2.59 3.95
CA ILE A 127 -15.89 -1.89 4.91
C ILE A 127 -15.79 -0.38 4.72
N SER A 128 -14.58 0.17 4.54
CA SER A 128 -14.38 1.60 4.28
C SER A 128 -15.09 2.04 2.99
N ILE A 129 -14.91 1.29 1.90
CA ILE A 129 -15.58 1.58 0.62
C ILE A 129 -17.11 1.53 0.76
N ARG A 130 -17.65 0.54 1.47
CA ARG A 130 -19.09 0.43 1.73
C ARG A 130 -19.62 1.60 2.57
N ASN A 131 -18.86 2.07 3.56
CA ASN A 131 -19.23 3.22 4.36
C ASN A 131 -19.24 4.51 3.53
N ILE A 132 -18.23 4.73 2.69
CA ILE A 132 -18.17 5.87 1.77
C ILE A 132 -19.38 5.87 0.84
N ARG A 133 -19.78 4.71 0.31
CA ARG A 133 -21.00 4.58 -0.50
C ARG A 133 -22.26 4.98 0.29
N ARG A 134 -22.39 4.51 1.54
CA ARG A 134 -23.55 4.86 2.39
C ARG A 134 -23.61 6.35 2.64
N GLU A 135 -22.50 6.99 3.04
CA GLU A 135 -22.43 8.43 3.25
C GLU A 135 -22.84 9.23 2.01
N ALA A 136 -22.41 8.80 0.81
CA ALA A 136 -22.77 9.44 -0.42
C ALA A 136 -24.26 9.31 -0.74
N ASN A 137 -24.83 8.10 -0.58
CA ASN A 137 -26.26 7.86 -0.79
C ASN A 137 -27.13 8.63 0.22
N ASP A 138 -26.71 8.71 1.48
CA ASP A 138 -27.43 9.48 2.51
C ASP A 138 -27.42 10.98 2.18
N SER A 139 -26.30 11.49 1.66
CA SER A 139 -26.19 12.88 1.19
C SER A 139 -27.13 13.16 0.00
N LEU A 140 -27.22 12.23 -0.96
CA LEU A 140 -28.14 12.36 -2.11
C LEU A 140 -29.62 12.29 -1.67
N LYS A 141 -29.96 11.41 -0.72
CA LYS A 141 -31.32 11.33 -0.16
C LYS A 141 -31.71 12.61 0.59
N LYS A 142 -30.74 13.28 1.24
CA LYS A 142 -30.95 14.58 1.86
C LYS A 142 -31.23 15.64 0.80
N ASP A 143 -30.47 15.66 -0.30
CA ASP A 143 -30.70 16.60 -1.40
C ASP A 143 -32.05 16.37 -2.08
N LEU A 144 -32.54 15.12 -2.15
CA LEU A 144 -33.90 14.83 -2.59
C LEU A 144 -34.97 15.42 -1.63
N LYS A 145 -34.79 15.23 -0.30
CA LYS A 145 -35.70 15.81 0.70
C LYS A 145 -35.74 17.33 0.64
N ASP A 146 -34.59 17.94 0.38
CA ASP A 146 -34.45 19.39 0.20
C ASP A 146 -34.94 19.85 -1.19
N LYS A 147 -35.51 18.96 -2.02
CA LYS A 147 -36.01 19.21 -3.38
C LYS A 147 -34.97 19.80 -4.33
N LYS A 148 -33.69 19.50 -4.12
CA LYS A 148 -32.56 19.93 -4.99
C LYS A 148 -32.39 19.01 -6.20
N ILE A 149 -32.84 17.76 -6.09
CA ILE A 149 -32.79 16.74 -7.14
C ILE A 149 -34.14 16.03 -7.26
N SER A 150 -34.39 15.45 -8.40
CA SER A 150 -35.56 14.61 -8.69
C SER A 150 -35.29 13.14 -8.27
N GLU A 151 -36.34 12.33 -8.16
CA GLU A 151 -36.22 10.89 -7.87
C GLU A 151 -35.42 10.14 -8.97
N ASP A 152 -35.60 10.54 -10.22
CA ASP A 152 -34.90 9.91 -11.36
C ASP A 152 -33.42 10.26 -11.36
N GLU A 153 -33.08 11.49 -10.98
CA GLU A 153 -31.68 11.89 -10.77
C GLU A 153 -31.04 11.12 -9.60
N LEU A 154 -31.76 10.96 -8.48
CA LEU A 154 -31.30 10.15 -7.35
C LEU A 154 -30.95 8.74 -7.80
N LYS A 155 -31.89 8.05 -8.49
CA LYS A 155 -31.64 6.67 -8.99
C LYS A 155 -30.43 6.61 -9.92
N ASN A 156 -30.24 7.61 -10.75
CA ASN A 156 -29.11 7.67 -11.68
C ASN A 156 -27.78 7.83 -10.94
N PHE A 157 -27.71 8.71 -9.93
CA PHE A 157 -26.53 8.89 -9.10
C PHE A 157 -26.25 7.66 -8.23
N GLU A 158 -27.25 7.05 -7.61
CA GLU A 158 -27.09 5.81 -6.83
C GLU A 158 -26.50 4.69 -7.71
N LYS A 159 -26.96 4.56 -8.96
CA LYS A 159 -26.42 3.61 -9.93
C LYS A 159 -24.96 3.90 -10.27
N LYS A 160 -24.58 5.16 -10.50
CA LYS A 160 -23.19 5.55 -10.75
C LYS A 160 -22.28 5.27 -9.56
N ILE A 161 -22.74 5.55 -8.34
CA ILE A 161 -22.01 5.26 -7.10
C ILE A 161 -21.86 3.76 -6.92
N GLN A 162 -22.91 2.97 -7.18
CA GLN A 162 -22.83 1.50 -7.10
C GLN A 162 -21.82 0.93 -8.09
N ASN A 163 -21.88 1.34 -9.35
CA ASN A 163 -20.92 0.91 -10.37
C ASN A 163 -19.46 1.24 -9.98
N SER A 164 -19.23 2.43 -9.41
CA SER A 164 -17.91 2.83 -8.93
C SER A 164 -17.46 1.98 -7.74
N THR A 165 -18.38 1.64 -6.84
CA THR A 165 -18.14 0.76 -5.70
C THR A 165 -17.72 -0.63 -6.15
N ASP A 166 -18.48 -1.22 -7.08
CA ASP A 166 -18.22 -2.57 -7.59
C ASP A 166 -16.89 -2.63 -8.32
N LYS A 167 -16.56 -1.59 -9.09
CA LYS A 167 -15.26 -1.48 -9.75
C LYS A 167 -14.11 -1.45 -8.75
N GLN A 168 -14.21 -0.64 -7.70
CA GLN A 168 -13.16 -0.53 -6.69
C GLN A 168 -12.99 -1.82 -5.87
N ILE A 169 -14.08 -2.52 -5.55
CA ILE A 169 -14.03 -3.82 -4.87
C ILE A 169 -13.36 -4.87 -5.77
N LEU A 170 -13.68 -4.89 -7.06
CA LEU A 170 -13.06 -5.81 -8.02
C LEU A 170 -11.55 -5.55 -8.16
N GLU A 171 -11.13 -4.28 -8.23
CA GLU A 171 -9.71 -3.93 -8.27
C GLU A 171 -8.98 -4.36 -6.99
N LEU A 172 -9.61 -4.20 -5.83
CA LEU A 172 -9.09 -4.62 -4.54
C LEU A 172 -8.91 -6.15 -4.49
N GLU A 173 -9.90 -6.92 -4.95
CA GLU A 173 -9.83 -8.38 -4.99
C GLU A 173 -8.75 -8.88 -5.94
N LYS A 174 -8.57 -8.26 -7.10
CA LYS A 174 -7.49 -8.58 -8.02
C LYS A 174 -6.11 -8.35 -7.39
N LYS A 175 -5.94 -7.21 -6.70
CA LYS A 175 -4.67 -6.92 -6.01
C LYS A 175 -4.38 -7.90 -4.88
N LEU A 176 -5.40 -8.28 -4.13
CA LEU A 176 -5.27 -9.30 -3.09
C LEU A 176 -4.83 -10.65 -3.69
N GLU A 177 -5.49 -11.10 -4.76
CA GLU A 177 -5.17 -12.37 -5.44
C GLU A 177 -3.75 -12.35 -6.04
N GLU A 178 -3.34 -11.25 -6.68
CA GLU A 178 -1.98 -11.08 -7.19
C GLU A 178 -0.95 -11.26 -6.06
N LYS A 179 -1.21 -10.62 -4.90
CA LYS A 179 -0.31 -10.67 -3.75
C LYS A 179 -0.30 -12.05 -3.06
N GLU A 180 -1.45 -12.71 -2.99
CA GLU A 180 -1.53 -14.09 -2.50
C GLU A 180 -0.71 -15.04 -3.39
N LYS A 181 -0.80 -14.92 -4.71
CA LYS A 181 0.01 -15.70 -5.67
C LYS A 181 1.50 -15.45 -5.50
N GLU A 182 1.92 -14.19 -5.27
CA GLU A 182 3.31 -13.87 -4.98
C GLU A 182 3.86 -14.64 -3.77
N ILE A 183 3.07 -14.76 -2.71
CA ILE A 183 3.48 -15.44 -1.47
C ILE A 183 3.54 -16.96 -1.65
N MET A 184 2.68 -17.52 -2.51
CA MET A 184 2.59 -18.95 -2.71
C MET A 184 3.60 -19.48 -3.72
N THR A 185 4.13 -18.63 -4.62
CA THR A 185 5.03 -19.05 -5.73
C THR A 185 6.51 -18.99 -5.39
N ILE A 186 6.91 -18.68 -4.16
CA ILE A 186 8.32 -18.57 -3.74
C ILE A 186 8.78 -19.81 -3.00
#